data_5de5b354879817c9d1dda541663eeeb9
#
_entry.id   5de5b354879817c9d1dda541663eeeb9
#
_cell.length_a   1.000
_cell.length_b   1.000
_cell.length_c   1.000
_cell.angle_alpha   90.00
_cell.angle_beta   90.00
_cell.angle_gamma   90.00
#
_symmetry.space_group_name_H-M   'P 1'
#
loop_
_entity.id
_entity.type
_entity.pdbx_description
1 polymer ?
#
loop_
_entity_poly.entity_id
_entity_poly.type
_entity_poly.pdbx_seq_one_letter_code
_entity_poly.pdbx_strand_id
1 'polypeptide(L)'
;MADLDRTAVALTGVSKRFGAHAPVVLDDVDLRIGDGEFVCLLGASGCGKSTILNLVAGLEAPTTGAIAVPSGPVAMMFQDAALLPWLTARRNVELALDLAGTPRDGRRARVDELLELVSLSHAADRRPHQLSGGMRQRVALARALAQDRHVLLMDEPFAAVDAITRDLLHVELERIWRQTGRTILFVTHNVREALRLGQRIVLLSSRPGTVAAEWEVPAEVRAGADPVEAARLDDEITRRLREELIRNAA
;
A
#
# COMPACT_ATOMS: atom_id res chain seq x y z
N MET A 1 14.14 8.58 -23.21
CA MET A 1 15.12 8.56 -22.11
C MET A 1 14.80 9.56 -21.00
N ALA A 2 13.88 10.50 -21.21
CA ALA A 2 13.50 11.53 -20.24
C ALA A 2 12.46 11.10 -19.18
N ASP A 3 11.92 9.88 -19.27
CA ASP A 3 10.77 9.44 -18.45
C ASP A 3 11.16 8.50 -17.27
N LEU A 4 12.42 8.10 -17.21
CA LEU A 4 12.94 7.27 -16.12
C LEU A 4 13.34 8.09 -14.88
N ASP A 5 13.61 9.39 -15.04
CA ASP A 5 14.04 10.28 -13.95
C ASP A 5 12.93 10.58 -12.92
N ARG A 6 11.69 10.18 -13.18
CA ARG A 6 10.53 10.37 -12.29
C ARG A 6 9.80 9.07 -11.95
N THR A 7 10.42 7.92 -12.17
CA THR A 7 9.81 6.61 -11.87
C THR A 7 10.31 6.09 -10.53
N ALA A 8 9.40 5.88 -9.59
CA ALA A 8 9.73 5.31 -8.27
C ALA A 8 9.73 3.77 -8.29
N VAL A 9 8.83 3.15 -9.07
CA VAL A 9 8.76 1.70 -9.24
C VAL A 9 8.46 1.37 -10.70
N ALA A 10 9.19 0.42 -11.28
CA ALA A 10 8.91 -0.12 -12.61
C ALA A 10 8.97 -1.66 -12.60
N LEU A 11 7.90 -2.28 -13.09
CA LEU A 11 7.86 -3.68 -13.49
C LEU A 11 7.84 -3.71 -15.01
N THR A 12 8.68 -4.55 -15.62
CA THR A 12 8.77 -4.68 -17.09
C THR A 12 8.73 -6.16 -17.46
N GLY A 13 7.65 -6.58 -18.11
CA GLY A 13 7.44 -7.96 -18.55
C GLY A 13 7.48 -8.98 -17.41
N VAL A 14 7.00 -8.61 -16.21
CA VAL A 14 7.17 -9.41 -14.99
C VAL A 14 6.18 -10.55 -14.97
N SER A 15 6.72 -11.79 -14.91
CA SER A 15 5.93 -12.99 -14.63
C SER A 15 6.42 -13.69 -13.36
N LYS A 16 5.48 -14.33 -12.63
CA LYS A 16 5.78 -15.08 -11.41
C LYS A 16 5.07 -16.41 -11.34
N ARG A 17 5.86 -17.44 -11.01
CA ARG A 17 5.41 -18.81 -10.72
C ARG A 17 6.12 -19.32 -9.47
N PHE A 18 5.40 -19.96 -8.56
CA PHE A 18 5.95 -20.56 -7.35
C PHE A 18 6.27 -22.05 -7.54
N GLY A 19 7.28 -22.35 -8.37
CA GLY A 19 7.72 -23.72 -8.70
C GLY A 19 7.47 -24.09 -10.16
N ALA A 20 8.21 -25.07 -10.68
CA ALA A 20 8.24 -25.43 -12.10
C ALA A 20 6.87 -25.85 -12.66
N HIS A 21 6.04 -26.51 -11.86
CA HIS A 21 4.72 -27.02 -12.26
C HIS A 21 3.54 -26.26 -11.63
N ALA A 22 3.82 -25.21 -10.83
CA ALA A 22 2.74 -24.41 -10.23
C ALA A 22 2.07 -23.52 -11.31
N PRO A 23 0.81 -23.11 -11.11
CA PRO A 23 0.16 -22.16 -11.97
C PRO A 23 0.91 -20.82 -12.04
N VAL A 24 0.79 -20.13 -13.16
CA VAL A 24 1.29 -18.76 -13.29
C VAL A 24 0.43 -17.86 -12.41
N VAL A 25 1.06 -17.09 -11.52
CA VAL A 25 0.39 -16.15 -10.63
C VAL A 25 0.30 -14.77 -11.29
N LEU A 26 1.41 -14.32 -11.88
CA LEU A 26 1.49 -13.08 -12.66
C LEU A 26 2.05 -13.40 -14.04
N ASP A 27 1.53 -12.79 -15.08
CA ASP A 27 1.93 -13.02 -16.46
C ASP A 27 2.11 -11.70 -17.21
N ASP A 28 3.34 -11.44 -17.65
CA ASP A 28 3.72 -10.30 -18.48
C ASP A 28 3.20 -8.94 -17.92
N VAL A 29 3.45 -8.67 -16.64
CA VAL A 29 2.99 -7.46 -15.97
C VAL A 29 3.94 -6.31 -16.26
N ASP A 30 3.42 -5.28 -16.94
CA ASP A 30 4.02 -3.96 -17.06
C ASP A 30 3.29 -2.98 -16.14
N LEU A 31 4.02 -2.37 -15.21
CA LEU A 31 3.48 -1.37 -14.28
C LEU A 31 4.56 -0.34 -13.95
N ARG A 32 4.24 0.93 -14.12
CA ARG A 32 5.12 2.04 -13.70
C ARG A 32 4.40 2.90 -12.70
N ILE A 33 5.11 3.31 -11.64
CA ILE A 33 4.62 4.20 -10.59
C ILE A 33 5.55 5.40 -10.55
N GLY A 34 4.97 6.59 -10.71
CA GLY A 34 5.69 7.86 -10.68
C GLY A 34 6.18 8.22 -9.29
N ASP A 35 7.16 9.11 -9.24
CA ASP A 35 7.68 9.66 -8.00
C ASP A 35 6.61 10.50 -7.29
N GLY A 36 6.37 10.22 -5.99
CA GLY A 36 5.33 10.87 -5.22
C GLY A 36 3.89 10.45 -5.57
N GLU A 37 3.70 9.50 -6.50
CA GLU A 37 2.38 9.04 -6.91
C GLU A 37 1.74 8.13 -5.85
N PHE A 38 0.41 8.27 -5.67
CA PHE A 38 -0.42 7.35 -4.91
C PHE A 38 -1.20 6.45 -5.87
N VAL A 39 -0.77 5.20 -6.04
CA VAL A 39 -1.41 4.20 -6.91
C VAL A 39 -2.17 3.19 -6.07
N CYS A 40 -3.44 2.96 -6.41
CA CYS A 40 -4.24 1.89 -5.84
C CYS A 40 -4.28 0.68 -6.77
N LEU A 41 -3.94 -0.50 -6.25
CA LEU A 41 -4.00 -1.76 -6.95
C LEU A 41 -5.25 -2.54 -6.53
N LEU A 42 -6.20 -2.65 -7.44
CA LEU A 42 -7.45 -3.41 -7.27
C LEU A 42 -7.34 -4.79 -7.91
N GLY A 43 -8.20 -5.70 -7.49
CA GLY A 43 -8.37 -7.02 -8.09
C GLY A 43 -8.97 -8.03 -7.14
N ALA A 44 -9.40 -9.16 -7.67
CA ALA A 44 -9.97 -10.27 -6.89
C ALA A 44 -8.97 -10.84 -5.87
N SER A 45 -9.49 -11.55 -4.87
CA SER A 45 -8.63 -12.32 -3.96
C SER A 45 -7.83 -13.37 -4.74
N GLY A 46 -6.53 -13.44 -4.49
CA GLY A 46 -5.62 -14.39 -5.15
C GLY A 46 -5.21 -14.03 -6.59
N CYS A 47 -5.48 -12.82 -7.09
CA CYS A 47 -5.03 -12.37 -8.42
C CYS A 47 -3.55 -11.94 -8.49
N GLY A 48 -2.81 -11.96 -7.37
CA GLY A 48 -1.39 -11.65 -7.37
C GLY A 48 -1.01 -10.27 -6.80
N LYS A 49 -1.94 -9.48 -6.20
CA LYS A 49 -1.63 -8.16 -5.62
C LYS A 49 -0.50 -8.21 -4.58
N SER A 50 -0.64 -9.07 -3.57
CA SER A 50 0.42 -9.27 -2.55
C SER A 50 1.71 -9.81 -3.17
N THR A 51 1.61 -10.59 -4.26
CA THR A 51 2.79 -11.05 -5.01
C THR A 51 3.52 -9.87 -5.64
N ILE A 52 2.82 -8.92 -6.25
CA ILE A 52 3.42 -7.67 -6.77
C ILE A 52 4.13 -6.91 -5.65
N LEU A 53 3.47 -6.73 -4.49
CA LEU A 53 4.11 -6.05 -3.35
C LEU A 53 5.38 -6.77 -2.90
N ASN A 54 5.36 -8.11 -2.76
CA ASN A 54 6.51 -8.90 -2.36
C ASN A 54 7.66 -8.81 -3.37
N LEU A 55 7.34 -8.79 -4.66
CA LEU A 55 8.32 -8.62 -5.74
C LEU A 55 8.96 -7.23 -5.68
N VAL A 56 8.16 -6.16 -5.51
CA VAL A 56 8.67 -4.78 -5.38
C VAL A 56 9.48 -4.60 -4.10
N ALA A 57 9.08 -5.28 -3.01
CA ALA A 57 9.81 -5.29 -1.74
C ALA A 57 11.13 -6.08 -1.79
N GLY A 58 11.38 -6.85 -2.87
CA GLY A 58 12.55 -7.74 -2.96
C GLY A 58 12.46 -8.97 -2.05
N LEU A 59 11.28 -9.27 -1.50
CA LEU A 59 11.02 -10.47 -0.70
C LEU A 59 10.88 -11.72 -1.57
N GLU A 60 10.56 -11.53 -2.85
CA GLU A 60 10.45 -12.54 -3.88
C GLU A 60 11.17 -12.08 -5.13
N ALA A 61 11.69 -13.02 -5.92
CA ALA A 61 12.27 -12.75 -7.23
C ALA A 61 11.24 -13.05 -8.34
N PRO A 62 11.19 -12.27 -9.43
CA PRO A 62 10.37 -12.60 -10.59
C PRO A 62 10.89 -13.88 -11.26
N THR A 63 10.01 -14.63 -11.95
CA THR A 63 10.41 -15.77 -12.79
C THR A 63 11.01 -15.26 -14.11
N THR A 64 10.39 -14.22 -14.68
CA THR A 64 10.89 -13.50 -15.86
C THR A 64 10.61 -12.02 -15.72
N GLY A 65 11.22 -11.19 -16.57
CA GLY A 65 11.08 -9.75 -16.52
C GLY A 65 12.04 -9.08 -15.55
N ALA A 66 11.85 -7.79 -15.32
CA ALA A 66 12.70 -6.97 -14.47
C ALA A 66 11.89 -6.04 -13.59
N ILE A 67 12.43 -5.77 -12.39
CA ILE A 67 11.86 -4.82 -11.43
C ILE A 67 12.92 -3.79 -11.08
N ALA A 68 12.58 -2.53 -11.15
CA ALA A 68 13.44 -1.44 -10.75
C ALA A 68 12.76 -0.57 -9.67
N VAL A 69 13.51 -0.32 -8.60
CA VAL A 69 13.15 0.62 -7.53
C VAL A 69 14.34 1.54 -7.32
N PRO A 70 14.45 2.62 -8.11
CA PRO A 70 15.64 3.49 -8.12
C PRO A 70 15.98 4.09 -6.76
N SER A 71 14.99 4.38 -5.92
CA SER A 71 15.17 4.91 -4.56
C SER A 71 15.72 3.88 -3.56
N GLY A 72 15.93 2.63 -3.99
CA GLY A 72 16.42 1.55 -3.13
C GLY A 72 15.32 0.87 -2.30
N PRO A 73 15.65 0.38 -1.10
CA PRO A 73 14.70 -0.40 -0.29
C PRO A 73 13.42 0.34 0.03
N VAL A 74 12.31 -0.38 0.05
CA VAL A 74 10.96 0.14 0.32
C VAL A 74 10.55 -0.12 1.77
N ALA A 75 9.56 0.62 2.27
CA ALA A 75 8.83 0.27 3.49
C ALA A 75 7.58 -0.53 3.13
N MET A 76 7.25 -1.54 3.94
CA MET A 76 6.06 -2.36 3.71
C MET A 76 5.18 -2.44 4.96
N MET A 77 3.88 -2.26 4.76
CA MET A 77 2.84 -2.49 5.74
C MET A 77 1.99 -3.67 5.26
N PHE A 78 1.97 -4.73 6.07
CA PHE A 78 1.20 -5.94 5.80
C PHE A 78 -0.26 -5.80 6.25
N GLN A 79 -1.14 -6.66 5.76
CA GLN A 79 -2.54 -6.75 6.14
C GLN A 79 -2.70 -6.95 7.67
N ASP A 80 -1.93 -7.86 8.26
CA ASP A 80 -1.76 -7.93 9.71
C ASP A 80 -0.77 -6.85 10.16
N ALA A 81 -1.13 -6.10 11.20
CA ALA A 81 -0.24 -5.11 11.80
C ALA A 81 1.10 -5.71 12.25
N ALA A 82 1.15 -7.03 12.50
CA ALA A 82 2.34 -7.80 12.88
C ALA A 82 3.20 -7.09 13.93
N LEU A 83 2.55 -6.51 14.95
CA LEU A 83 3.24 -5.86 16.05
C LEU A 83 3.85 -6.91 16.98
N LEU A 84 5.04 -6.64 17.47
CA LEU A 84 5.69 -7.49 18.45
C LEU A 84 4.92 -7.41 19.77
N PRO A 85 4.28 -8.51 20.24
CA PRO A 85 3.29 -8.46 21.30
C PRO A 85 3.88 -8.14 22.67
N TRP A 86 5.19 -8.36 22.87
CA TRP A 86 5.92 -8.05 24.09
C TRP A 86 6.41 -6.60 24.16
N LEU A 87 6.35 -5.85 23.05
CA LEU A 87 6.75 -4.44 22.97
C LEU A 87 5.54 -3.52 23.07
N THR A 88 5.73 -2.32 23.63
CA THR A 88 4.74 -1.24 23.59
C THR A 88 4.63 -0.66 22.18
N ALA A 89 3.62 0.19 21.91
CA ALA A 89 3.50 0.92 20.66
C ALA A 89 4.78 1.72 20.35
N ARG A 90 5.26 2.48 21.33
CA ARG A 90 6.54 3.20 21.28
C ARG A 90 7.71 2.30 20.88
N ARG A 91 7.87 1.16 21.54
CA ARG A 91 8.98 0.24 21.30
C ARG A 91 8.88 -0.47 19.94
N ASN A 92 7.69 -0.71 19.42
CA ASN A 92 7.49 -1.22 18.08
C ASN A 92 7.99 -0.22 17.01
N VAL A 93 7.74 1.07 17.21
CA VAL A 93 8.21 2.13 16.30
C VAL A 93 9.72 2.37 16.48
N GLU A 94 10.21 2.39 17.72
CA GLU A 94 11.63 2.58 18.03
C GLU A 94 12.51 1.51 17.41
N LEU A 95 12.05 0.26 17.41
CA LEU A 95 12.77 -0.85 16.79
C LEU A 95 12.95 -0.64 15.28
N ALA A 96 11.93 -0.10 14.60
CA ALA A 96 12.04 0.19 13.17
C ALA A 96 13.09 1.29 12.88
N LEU A 97 13.16 2.33 13.72
CA LEU A 97 14.21 3.33 13.66
C LEU A 97 15.60 2.75 13.91
N ASP A 98 15.70 1.81 14.86
CA ASP A 98 16.96 1.13 15.18
C ASP A 98 17.46 0.32 13.99
N LEU A 99 16.60 -0.49 13.39
CA LEU A 99 16.89 -1.29 12.22
C LEU A 99 17.19 -0.44 10.97
N ALA A 100 16.60 0.76 10.89
CA ALA A 100 16.89 1.72 9.83
C ALA A 100 18.24 2.47 10.04
N GLY A 101 18.93 2.22 11.17
CA GLY A 101 20.22 2.85 11.48
C GLY A 101 20.10 4.27 12.03
N THR A 102 18.93 4.70 12.49
CA THR A 102 18.75 6.03 13.09
C THR A 102 19.61 6.16 14.35
N PRO A 103 20.40 7.23 14.52
CA PRO A 103 21.21 7.45 15.72
C PRO A 103 20.36 7.45 17.01
N ARG A 104 20.95 7.00 18.13
CA ARG A 104 20.26 6.96 19.41
C ARG A 104 19.80 8.34 19.88
N ASP A 105 20.68 9.33 19.68
CA ASP A 105 20.37 10.71 20.00
C ASP A 105 19.29 11.24 19.06
N GLY A 106 18.16 11.68 19.61
CA GLY A 106 16.99 12.12 18.84
C GLY A 106 15.97 11.01 18.48
N ARG A 107 16.32 9.70 18.63
CA ARG A 107 15.40 8.59 18.29
C ARG A 107 14.08 8.69 19.07
N ARG A 108 14.15 9.04 20.36
CA ARG A 108 12.96 9.20 21.19
C ARG A 108 12.04 10.31 20.68
N ALA A 109 12.59 11.46 20.34
CA ALA A 109 11.83 12.56 19.76
C ALA A 109 11.17 12.14 18.44
N ARG A 110 11.91 11.41 17.58
CA ARG A 110 11.36 10.91 16.32
C ARG A 110 10.22 9.89 16.52
N VAL A 111 10.30 9.03 17.53
CA VAL A 111 9.19 8.12 17.90
C VAL A 111 7.97 8.92 18.35
N ASP A 112 8.16 9.94 19.18
CA ASP A 112 7.07 10.80 19.67
C ASP A 112 6.39 11.53 18.50
N GLU A 113 7.16 12.09 17.57
CA GLU A 113 6.64 12.71 16.33
C GLU A 113 5.83 11.72 15.48
N LEU A 114 6.34 10.50 15.27
CA LEU A 114 5.65 9.48 14.49
C LEU A 114 4.36 8.99 15.16
N LEU A 115 4.35 8.87 16.49
CA LEU A 115 3.13 8.51 17.22
C LEU A 115 2.11 9.65 17.24
N GLU A 116 2.57 10.89 17.30
CA GLU A 116 1.70 12.07 17.15
C GLU A 116 1.11 12.14 15.74
N LEU A 117 1.93 11.90 14.70
CA LEU A 117 1.51 11.87 13.31
C LEU A 117 0.36 10.91 13.05
N VAL A 118 0.32 9.76 13.75
CA VAL A 118 -0.75 8.78 13.68
C VAL A 118 -1.77 8.90 14.82
N SER A 119 -1.75 10.02 15.57
CA SER A 119 -2.67 10.33 16.68
C SER A 119 -2.69 9.29 17.80
N LEU A 120 -1.50 8.74 18.15
CA LEU A 120 -1.33 7.69 19.16
C LEU A 120 -0.41 8.05 20.34
N SER A 121 -0.07 9.33 20.54
CA SER A 121 0.76 9.77 21.68
C SER A 121 0.22 9.30 23.03
N HIS A 122 -1.14 9.32 23.19
CA HIS A 122 -1.83 8.89 24.41
C HIS A 122 -1.76 7.38 24.68
N ALA A 123 -1.35 6.58 23.70
CA ALA A 123 -1.29 5.12 23.76
C ALA A 123 0.13 4.56 23.58
N ALA A 124 1.14 5.43 23.62
CA ALA A 124 2.54 5.09 23.34
C ALA A 124 3.06 3.91 24.18
N ASP A 125 2.65 3.82 25.45
CA ASP A 125 3.15 2.80 26.38
C ASP A 125 2.24 1.57 26.48
N ARG A 126 1.15 1.50 25.68
CA ARG A 126 0.28 0.33 25.59
C ARG A 126 0.91 -0.76 24.73
N ARG A 127 0.66 -2.02 25.12
CA ARG A 127 1.03 -3.21 24.33
C ARG A 127 -0.06 -3.55 23.31
N PRO A 128 0.23 -4.33 22.25
CA PRO A 128 -0.73 -4.65 21.19
C PRO A 128 -2.08 -5.20 21.67
N HIS A 129 -2.11 -6.02 22.71
CA HIS A 129 -3.35 -6.55 23.29
C HIS A 129 -4.22 -5.49 24.00
N GLN A 130 -3.68 -4.32 24.31
CA GLN A 130 -4.36 -3.18 24.94
C GLN A 130 -4.81 -2.14 23.89
N LEU A 131 -4.58 -2.40 22.58
CA LEU A 131 -4.90 -1.52 21.49
C LEU A 131 -6.09 -2.07 20.70
N SER A 132 -6.96 -1.19 20.19
CA SER A 132 -7.98 -1.57 19.21
C SER A 132 -7.35 -1.99 17.86
N GLY A 133 -8.11 -2.62 16.98
CA GLY A 133 -7.65 -2.98 15.64
C GLY A 133 -7.08 -1.79 14.87
N GLY A 134 -7.82 -0.68 14.83
CA GLY A 134 -7.37 0.56 14.19
C GLY A 134 -6.14 1.18 14.84
N MET A 135 -6.03 1.12 16.18
CA MET A 135 -4.81 1.58 16.87
C MET A 135 -3.60 0.72 16.50
N ARG A 136 -3.75 -0.60 16.39
CA ARG A 136 -2.66 -1.47 15.94
C ARG A 136 -2.22 -1.13 14.52
N GLN A 137 -3.16 -0.86 13.61
CA GLN A 137 -2.84 -0.45 12.24
C GLN A 137 -2.12 0.90 12.19
N ARG A 138 -2.50 1.86 13.03
CA ARG A 138 -1.78 3.14 13.14
C ARG A 138 -0.34 2.96 13.66
N VAL A 139 -0.12 2.07 14.63
CA VAL A 139 1.25 1.74 15.07
C VAL A 139 2.05 1.09 13.94
N ALA A 140 1.44 0.18 13.15
CA ALA A 140 2.08 -0.42 11.99
C ALA A 140 2.44 0.64 10.93
N LEU A 141 1.56 1.62 10.69
CA LEU A 141 1.84 2.76 9.81
C LEU A 141 3.02 3.60 10.33
N ALA A 142 3.02 3.97 11.62
CA ALA A 142 4.12 4.68 12.24
C ALA A 142 5.45 3.90 12.11
N ARG A 143 5.40 2.58 12.27
CA ARG A 143 6.55 1.69 12.09
C ARG A 143 7.05 1.65 10.64
N ALA A 144 6.15 1.66 9.66
CA ALA A 144 6.53 1.73 8.25
C ALA A 144 7.17 3.09 7.92
N LEU A 145 6.59 4.19 8.42
CA LEU A 145 7.14 5.55 8.26
C LEU A 145 8.49 5.74 8.94
N ALA A 146 8.74 5.04 10.06
CA ALA A 146 9.99 5.07 10.79
C ALA A 146 11.19 4.56 9.97
N GLN A 147 10.94 3.72 8.96
CA GLN A 147 11.99 3.23 8.07
C GLN A 147 12.54 4.30 7.11
N ASP A 148 11.88 5.44 7.03
CA ASP A 148 12.23 6.60 6.20
C ASP A 148 12.52 6.26 4.73
N ARG A 149 11.68 5.39 4.16
CA ARG A 149 11.79 4.98 2.75
C ARG A 149 10.90 5.85 1.87
N HIS A 150 11.38 6.08 0.65
CA HIS A 150 10.68 6.89 -0.35
C HIS A 150 9.41 6.19 -0.87
N VAL A 151 9.45 4.87 -1.02
CA VAL A 151 8.32 4.05 -1.46
C VAL A 151 7.70 3.31 -0.28
N LEU A 152 6.39 3.43 -0.12
CA LEU A 152 5.58 2.74 0.89
C LEU A 152 4.61 1.78 0.20
N LEU A 153 4.74 0.51 0.50
CA LEU A 153 3.86 -0.57 0.05
C LEU A 153 2.86 -0.90 1.15
N MET A 154 1.57 -1.02 0.80
CA MET A 154 0.52 -1.29 1.77
C MET A 154 -0.41 -2.39 1.26
N ASP A 155 -0.45 -3.53 1.96
CA ASP A 155 -1.28 -4.69 1.60
C ASP A 155 -2.55 -4.71 2.43
N GLU A 156 -3.69 -4.29 1.87
CA GLU A 156 -5.01 -4.22 2.51
C GLU A 156 -4.96 -3.69 3.96
N PRO A 157 -4.30 -2.54 4.22
CA PRO A 157 -3.89 -2.14 5.57
C PRO A 157 -5.08 -1.86 6.50
N PHE A 158 -6.27 -1.65 5.95
CA PHE A 158 -7.47 -1.29 6.72
C PHE A 158 -8.60 -2.30 6.63
N ALA A 159 -8.35 -3.51 6.08
CA ALA A 159 -9.37 -4.54 5.89
C ALA A 159 -10.04 -4.98 7.21
N ALA A 160 -9.28 -5.04 8.31
CA ALA A 160 -9.75 -5.46 9.63
C ALA A 160 -10.25 -4.31 10.52
N VAL A 161 -10.51 -3.12 9.94
CA VAL A 161 -10.91 -1.92 10.67
C VAL A 161 -12.38 -1.60 10.38
N ASP A 162 -13.14 -1.17 11.40
CA ASP A 162 -14.52 -0.71 11.22
C ASP A 162 -14.60 0.54 10.32
N ALA A 163 -15.77 0.79 9.74
CA ALA A 163 -15.95 1.82 8.71
C ALA A 163 -15.57 3.22 9.20
N ILE A 164 -15.99 3.61 10.40
CA ILE A 164 -15.73 4.96 10.95
C ILE A 164 -14.23 5.16 11.18
N THR A 165 -13.58 4.17 11.80
CA THR A 165 -12.13 4.22 12.04
C THR A 165 -11.34 4.20 10.73
N ARG A 166 -11.82 3.47 9.71
CA ARG A 166 -11.22 3.42 8.38
C ARG A 166 -11.25 4.79 7.70
N ASP A 167 -12.37 5.49 7.74
CA ASP A 167 -12.49 6.83 7.16
C ASP A 167 -11.51 7.81 7.81
N LEU A 168 -11.32 7.74 9.14
CA LEU A 168 -10.31 8.52 9.84
C LEU A 168 -8.89 8.17 9.39
N LEU A 169 -8.61 6.88 9.16
CA LEU A 169 -7.30 6.42 8.68
C LEU A 169 -7.03 6.87 7.24
N HIS A 170 -8.04 6.93 6.38
CA HIS A 170 -7.90 7.48 5.02
C HIS A 170 -7.49 8.95 5.06
N VAL A 171 -8.17 9.77 5.87
CA VAL A 171 -7.82 11.19 6.05
C VAL A 171 -6.39 11.35 6.55
N GLU A 172 -6.00 10.52 7.53
CA GLU A 172 -4.66 10.55 8.11
C GLU A 172 -3.60 10.14 7.08
N LEU A 173 -3.84 9.06 6.33
CA LEU A 173 -2.92 8.57 5.30
C LEU A 173 -2.75 9.60 4.16
N GLU A 174 -3.85 10.22 3.71
CA GLU A 174 -3.80 11.27 2.70
C GLU A 174 -2.98 12.48 3.21
N ARG A 175 -3.18 12.89 4.46
CA ARG A 175 -2.40 13.96 5.10
C ARG A 175 -0.90 13.62 5.12
N ILE A 176 -0.55 12.41 5.57
CA ILE A 176 0.83 11.92 5.62
C ILE A 176 1.44 11.91 4.22
N TRP A 177 0.74 11.37 3.22
CA TRP A 177 1.20 11.35 1.85
C TRP A 177 1.50 12.75 1.31
N ARG A 178 0.56 13.71 1.47
CA ARG A 178 0.75 15.09 1.04
C ARG A 178 1.93 15.79 1.74
N GLN A 179 2.14 15.51 3.02
CA GLN A 179 3.22 16.11 3.81
C GLN A 179 4.60 15.52 3.49
N THR A 180 4.65 14.24 3.18
CA THR A 180 5.93 13.53 3.00
C THR A 180 6.37 13.39 1.55
N GLY A 181 5.48 13.57 0.57
CA GLY A 181 5.75 13.39 -0.85
C GLY A 181 6.16 11.96 -1.22
N ARG A 182 5.85 10.96 -0.39
CA ARG A 182 6.22 9.56 -0.63
C ARG A 182 5.40 8.95 -1.74
N THR A 183 6.00 8.04 -2.47
CA THR A 183 5.29 7.17 -3.42
C THR A 183 4.57 6.07 -2.65
N ILE A 184 3.29 5.86 -2.94
CA ILE A 184 2.49 4.82 -2.27
C ILE A 184 1.90 3.85 -3.30
N LEU A 185 2.14 2.55 -3.09
CA LEU A 185 1.41 1.47 -3.75
C LEU A 185 0.49 0.81 -2.72
N PHE A 186 -0.80 1.04 -2.87
CA PHE A 186 -1.85 0.66 -1.92
C PHE A 186 -2.72 -0.45 -2.51
N VAL A 187 -2.69 -1.62 -1.93
CA VAL A 187 -3.55 -2.73 -2.32
C VAL A 187 -4.86 -2.68 -1.55
N THR A 188 -5.96 -2.75 -2.26
CA THR A 188 -7.30 -2.88 -1.67
C THR A 188 -8.23 -3.68 -2.59
N HIS A 189 -9.33 -4.17 -2.05
CA HIS A 189 -10.45 -4.73 -2.80
C HIS A 189 -11.68 -3.79 -2.81
N ASN A 190 -11.56 -2.61 -2.20
CA ASN A 190 -12.65 -1.65 -2.05
C ASN A 190 -12.48 -0.49 -3.05
N VAL A 191 -13.40 -0.39 -4.03
CA VAL A 191 -13.38 0.63 -5.07
C VAL A 191 -13.48 2.05 -4.49
N ARG A 192 -14.32 2.26 -3.48
CA ARG A 192 -14.49 3.58 -2.85
C ARG A 192 -13.22 4.05 -2.14
N GLU A 193 -12.51 3.11 -1.50
CA GLU A 193 -11.21 3.39 -0.88
C GLU A 193 -10.18 3.79 -1.93
N ALA A 194 -10.14 3.08 -3.07
CA ALA A 194 -9.25 3.39 -4.18
C ALA A 194 -9.56 4.77 -4.82
N LEU A 195 -10.84 5.11 -5.00
CA LEU A 195 -11.28 6.42 -5.50
C LEU A 195 -10.97 7.56 -4.53
N ARG A 196 -11.00 7.30 -3.23
CA ARG A 196 -10.72 8.29 -2.20
C ARG A 196 -9.23 8.64 -2.10
N LEU A 197 -8.36 7.64 -2.24
CA LEU A 197 -6.91 7.76 -1.95
C LEU A 197 -6.06 7.87 -3.21
N GLY A 198 -6.35 7.04 -4.21
CA GLY A 198 -5.50 6.88 -5.39
C GLY A 198 -5.58 8.04 -6.35
N GLN A 199 -4.44 8.48 -6.86
CA GLN A 199 -4.39 9.33 -8.06
C GLN A 199 -4.62 8.50 -9.32
N ARG A 200 -4.21 7.23 -9.26
CA ARG A 200 -4.42 6.24 -10.31
C ARG A 200 -4.84 4.92 -9.68
N ILE A 201 -5.75 4.23 -10.37
CA ILE A 201 -6.24 2.91 -9.99
C ILE A 201 -5.84 1.93 -11.09
N VAL A 202 -5.20 0.85 -10.70
CA VAL A 202 -4.79 -0.25 -11.58
C VAL A 202 -5.58 -1.49 -11.19
N LEU A 203 -6.29 -2.08 -12.14
CA LEU A 203 -7.03 -3.34 -11.95
C LEU A 203 -6.21 -4.51 -12.47
N LEU A 204 -5.95 -5.48 -11.61
CA LEU A 204 -5.40 -6.76 -12.02
C LEU A 204 -6.51 -7.73 -12.42
N SER A 205 -6.29 -8.43 -13.55
CA SER A 205 -7.08 -9.59 -13.94
C SER A 205 -6.90 -10.74 -12.96
N SER A 206 -7.73 -11.76 -13.09
CA SER A 206 -7.63 -12.97 -12.27
C SER A 206 -7.05 -14.12 -13.09
N ARG A 207 -5.98 -14.74 -12.54
CA ARG A 207 -5.36 -16.02 -12.95
C ARG A 207 -5.18 -16.25 -14.46
N PRO A 208 -4.04 -15.84 -15.01
CA PRO A 208 -2.97 -15.12 -14.31
C PRO A 208 -3.28 -13.65 -14.11
N GLY A 209 -2.63 -13.03 -13.11
CA GLY A 209 -2.72 -11.59 -12.90
C GLY A 209 -1.97 -10.85 -13.98
N THR A 210 -2.67 -10.01 -14.74
CA THR A 210 -2.16 -9.05 -15.72
C THR A 210 -2.78 -7.69 -15.43
N VAL A 211 -2.26 -6.61 -15.98
CA VAL A 211 -2.92 -5.29 -15.91
C VAL A 211 -4.12 -5.30 -16.86
N ALA A 212 -5.34 -5.33 -16.30
CA ALA A 212 -6.59 -5.41 -17.06
C ALA A 212 -7.15 -4.03 -17.46
N ALA A 213 -6.95 -3.02 -16.62
CA ALA A 213 -7.38 -1.64 -16.86
C ALA A 213 -6.69 -0.67 -15.90
N GLU A 214 -6.64 0.60 -16.29
CA GLU A 214 -6.16 1.69 -15.47
C GLU A 214 -7.09 2.89 -15.58
N TRP A 215 -7.23 3.65 -14.49
CA TRP A 215 -7.99 4.90 -14.43
C TRP A 215 -7.21 5.96 -13.68
N GLU A 216 -7.18 7.17 -14.22
CA GLU A 216 -6.79 8.36 -13.47
C GLU A 216 -7.98 8.85 -12.64
N VAL A 217 -7.74 9.21 -11.39
CA VAL A 217 -8.77 9.73 -10.49
C VAL A 217 -8.59 11.24 -10.31
N PRO A 218 -9.52 12.06 -10.81
CA PRO A 218 -9.46 13.51 -10.67
C PRO A 218 -9.33 13.96 -9.22
N ALA A 219 -8.64 15.07 -8.99
CA ALA A 219 -8.45 15.62 -7.65
C ALA A 219 -9.76 15.98 -6.97
N GLU A 220 -10.74 16.45 -7.75
CA GLU A 220 -12.09 16.81 -7.31
C GLU A 220 -12.87 15.59 -6.79
N VAL A 221 -12.72 14.43 -7.44
CA VAL A 221 -13.31 13.15 -7.00
C VAL A 221 -12.70 12.73 -5.66
N ARG A 222 -11.37 12.76 -5.55
CA ARG A 222 -10.67 12.41 -4.30
C ARG A 222 -11.02 13.34 -3.15
N ALA A 223 -11.21 14.63 -3.45
CA ALA A 223 -11.63 15.63 -2.47
C ALA A 223 -13.13 15.56 -2.11
N GLY A 224 -13.91 14.71 -2.79
CA GLY A 224 -15.37 14.64 -2.62
C GLY A 224 -16.13 15.83 -3.21
N ALA A 225 -15.49 16.63 -4.06
CA ALA A 225 -16.06 17.82 -4.68
C ALA A 225 -16.88 17.53 -5.94
N ASP A 226 -16.65 16.36 -6.58
CA ASP A 226 -17.41 15.89 -7.76
C ASP A 226 -18.04 14.51 -7.49
N PRO A 227 -19.23 14.48 -6.86
CA PRO A 227 -19.94 13.23 -6.58
C PRO A 227 -20.50 12.55 -7.83
N VAL A 228 -20.74 13.28 -8.91
CA VAL A 228 -21.27 12.70 -10.17
C VAL A 228 -20.18 11.88 -10.87
N GLU A 229 -19.00 12.45 -11.04
CA GLU A 229 -17.87 11.74 -11.62
C GLU A 229 -17.39 10.59 -10.71
N ALA A 230 -17.43 10.78 -9.37
CA ALA A 230 -17.15 9.73 -8.42
C ALA A 230 -18.08 8.51 -8.59
N ALA A 231 -19.38 8.75 -8.74
CA ALA A 231 -20.36 7.68 -8.96
C ALA A 231 -20.15 6.98 -10.32
N ARG A 232 -19.84 7.74 -11.38
CA ARG A 232 -19.55 7.20 -12.71
C ARG A 232 -18.33 6.26 -12.66
N LEU A 233 -17.24 6.70 -12.03
CA LEU A 233 -16.03 5.89 -11.88
C LEU A 233 -16.26 4.67 -10.99
N ASP A 234 -17.00 4.80 -9.87
CA ASP A 234 -17.35 3.67 -8.98
C ASP A 234 -18.12 2.59 -9.75
N ASP A 235 -19.13 2.97 -10.54
CA ASP A 235 -19.91 2.04 -11.36
C ASP A 235 -19.05 1.37 -12.44
N GLU A 236 -18.22 2.13 -13.14
CA GLU A 236 -17.35 1.62 -14.20
C GLU A 236 -16.32 0.62 -13.65
N ILE A 237 -15.59 1.00 -12.60
CA ILE A 237 -14.56 0.15 -11.97
C ILE A 237 -15.20 -1.09 -11.35
N THR A 238 -16.33 -0.93 -10.65
CA THR A 238 -17.07 -2.05 -10.06
C THR A 238 -17.56 -3.03 -11.11
N ARG A 239 -18.06 -2.56 -12.25
CA ARG A 239 -18.48 -3.41 -13.37
C ARG A 239 -17.27 -4.21 -13.91
N ARG A 240 -16.13 -3.55 -14.16
CA ARG A 240 -14.92 -4.23 -14.65
C ARG A 240 -14.40 -5.25 -13.64
N LEU A 241 -14.38 -4.92 -12.37
CA LEU A 241 -13.98 -5.85 -11.30
C LEU A 241 -14.89 -7.08 -11.26
N ARG A 242 -16.22 -6.92 -11.44
CA ARG A 242 -17.17 -8.04 -11.53
C ARG A 242 -16.92 -8.92 -12.75
N GLU A 243 -16.64 -8.33 -13.91
CA GLU A 243 -16.29 -9.08 -15.13
C GLU A 243 -15.07 -9.97 -14.90
N GLU A 244 -14.02 -9.45 -14.22
CA GLU A 244 -12.83 -10.23 -13.87
C GLU A 244 -13.11 -11.33 -12.84
N LEU A 245 -14.00 -11.09 -11.87
CA LEU A 245 -14.43 -12.11 -10.90
C LEU A 245 -15.17 -13.28 -11.59
N ILE A 246 -16.06 -12.98 -12.55
CA ILE A 246 -16.83 -13.99 -13.29
C ILE A 246 -15.89 -14.82 -14.18
N ARG A 247 -14.94 -14.22 -14.87
CA ARG A 247 -13.92 -14.95 -15.66
C ARG A 247 -13.11 -15.94 -14.81
N ASN A 248 -12.90 -15.62 -13.54
CA ASN A 248 -12.14 -16.47 -12.63
C ASN A 248 -12.95 -17.64 -12.09
N ALA A 249 -14.28 -17.57 -12.12
CA ALA A 249 -15.18 -18.61 -11.61
C ALA A 249 -15.60 -19.65 -12.68
N ALA A 250 -15.31 -19.36 -13.95
CA ALA A 250 -15.59 -20.24 -15.10
C ALA A 250 -14.34 -21.06 -15.47
#